data_0c3d98672f742ae2af49e84febdf51a1
#
_entry.id   0c3d98672f742ae2af49e84febdf51a1
#
_cell.length_a   1.000
_cell.length_b   1.000
_cell.length_c   1.000
_cell.angle_alpha   90.00
_cell.angle_beta   90.00
_cell.angle_gamma   90.00
#
_symmetry.space_group_name_H-M   'P 1'
#
loop_
_entity.id
_entity.type
_entity.pdbx_description
1 polymer ?
#
loop_
_entity_poly.entity_id
_entity_poly.type
_entity_poly.pdbx_seq_one_letter_code
_entity_poly.pdbx_strand_id
1 'polypeptide(L)'
;MKRQRGVTFVGMIFIAALIILGAIIALKLVPAYIEYATVVQHLREIARSPDARGGSPREIQMLFSKRAQIDDIKAITANDIEVSREGDSVVLSASYQTKVKLFGNLSACIDFEPSSGK
;
A
#
# COMPACT_ATOMS: atom_id res chain seq x y z
N MET A 1 -7.07 20.44 -41.65
CA MET A 1 -7.41 20.02 -41.39
C MET A 1 -8.36 19.87 -41.18
N LYS A 2 -8.83 19.82 -41.32
CA LYS A 2 -9.80 19.57 -40.97
C LYS A 2 -10.02 18.51 -40.67
N ARG A 3 -9.40 17.75 -40.91
CA ARG A 3 -9.61 16.72 -40.65
C ARG A 3 -9.28 16.54 -39.48
N GLN A 4 -8.58 16.97 -38.93
CA GLN A 4 -8.31 16.92 -37.80
C GLN A 4 -9.28 17.24 -37.14
N ARG A 5 -10.06 17.61 -37.54
CA ARG A 5 -11.13 17.79 -37.08
C ARG A 5 -11.74 16.62 -36.93
N GLY A 6 -11.26 15.58 -37.20
CA GLY A 6 -11.79 14.35 -36.81
C GLY A 6 -12.11 14.30 -35.34
N VAL A 7 -11.42 15.09 -34.60
CA VAL A 7 -11.79 15.24 -33.18
C VAL A 7 -13.02 16.13 -33.14
N THR A 8 -14.15 15.51 -33.01
CA THR A 8 -15.42 16.24 -32.96
C THR A 8 -15.63 16.73 -31.51
N PHE A 9 -16.68 17.55 -31.37
CA PHE A 9 -17.05 18.00 -30.04
C PHE A 9 -17.36 16.81 -29.13
N VAL A 10 -18.06 15.81 -29.65
CA VAL A 10 -18.37 14.60 -28.90
C VAL A 10 -17.10 13.85 -28.54
N GLY A 11 -16.16 13.77 -29.48
CA GLY A 11 -14.89 13.12 -29.22
C GLY A 11 -14.11 13.81 -28.11
N MET A 12 -14.15 15.15 -28.09
CA MET A 12 -13.46 15.89 -27.04
C MET A 12 -14.08 15.64 -25.68
N ILE A 13 -15.40 15.56 -25.63
CA ILE A 13 -16.09 15.26 -24.38
C ILE A 13 -15.72 13.87 -23.90
N PHE A 14 -15.64 12.92 -24.82
CA PHE A 14 -15.28 11.54 -24.46
C PHE A 14 -13.86 11.46 -23.89
N ILE A 15 -12.92 12.17 -24.53
CA ILE A 15 -11.54 12.19 -24.04
C ILE A 15 -11.46 12.85 -22.68
N ALA A 16 -12.20 13.95 -22.49
CA ALA A 16 -12.22 14.62 -21.19
C ALA A 16 -12.77 13.69 -20.12
N ALA A 17 -13.82 12.94 -20.45
CA ALA A 17 -14.40 12.01 -19.50
C ALA A 17 -13.41 10.92 -19.11
N LEU A 18 -12.63 10.42 -20.07
CA LEU A 18 -11.63 9.41 -19.78
C LEU A 18 -10.53 9.95 -18.88
N ILE A 19 -10.11 11.19 -19.11
CA ILE A 19 -9.08 11.80 -18.28
C ILE A 19 -9.59 11.99 -16.85
N ILE A 20 -10.82 12.45 -16.72
CA ILE A 20 -11.41 12.64 -15.39
C ILE A 20 -11.55 11.30 -14.68
N LEU A 21 -12.01 10.28 -15.40
CA LEU A 21 -12.15 8.95 -14.80
C LEU A 21 -10.79 8.42 -14.32
N GLY A 22 -9.75 8.57 -15.15
CA GLY A 22 -8.43 8.14 -14.77
C GLY A 22 -7.92 8.89 -13.54
N ALA A 23 -8.18 10.19 -13.47
CA ALA A 23 -7.78 10.99 -12.32
C ALA A 23 -8.47 10.52 -11.05
N ILE A 24 -9.77 10.23 -11.14
CA ILE A 24 -10.52 9.75 -9.98
C ILE A 24 -9.95 8.42 -9.49
N ILE A 25 -9.67 7.51 -10.40
CA ILE A 25 -9.11 6.21 -10.04
C ILE A 25 -7.75 6.40 -9.38
N ALA A 26 -6.90 7.26 -9.96
CA ALA A 26 -5.58 7.50 -9.40
C ALA A 26 -5.68 8.07 -7.98
N LEU A 27 -6.60 9.01 -7.77
CA LEU A 27 -6.76 9.61 -6.45
C LEU A 27 -7.26 8.59 -5.43
N LYS A 28 -8.03 7.62 -5.87
CA LYS A 28 -8.50 6.59 -4.94
C LYS A 28 -7.44 5.56 -4.62
N LEU A 29 -6.49 5.36 -5.53
CA LEU A 29 -5.42 4.39 -5.31
C LEU A 29 -4.26 4.97 -4.52
N VAL A 30 -4.04 6.28 -4.57
CA VAL A 30 -2.92 6.92 -3.89
C VAL A 30 -2.89 6.62 -2.40
N PRO A 31 -4.01 6.73 -1.66
CA PRO A 31 -3.95 6.42 -0.23
C PRO A 31 -3.50 5.00 0.06
N ALA A 32 -3.90 4.04 -0.77
CA ALA A 32 -3.51 2.65 -0.57
C ALA A 32 -2.00 2.48 -0.70
N TYR A 33 -1.41 3.15 -1.68
CA TYR A 33 0.04 3.05 -1.89
C TYR A 33 0.82 3.80 -0.82
N ILE A 34 0.28 4.92 -0.34
CA ILE A 34 0.91 5.65 0.76
C ILE A 34 0.94 4.79 2.01
N GLU A 35 -0.17 4.12 2.30
CA GLU A 35 -0.21 3.23 3.45
C GLU A 35 0.78 2.09 3.30
N TYR A 36 0.88 1.54 2.11
CA TYR A 36 1.85 0.50 1.83
C TYR A 36 3.28 0.98 2.10
N ALA A 37 3.61 2.17 1.62
CA ALA A 37 4.94 2.73 1.84
C ALA A 37 5.21 2.94 3.33
N THR A 38 4.19 3.39 4.07
CA THR A 38 4.32 3.59 5.51
C THR A 38 4.56 2.27 6.21
N VAL A 39 3.83 1.23 5.82
CA VAL A 39 4.02 -0.10 6.41
C VAL A 39 5.45 -0.60 6.17
N VAL A 40 5.93 -0.46 4.93
CA VAL A 40 7.29 -0.89 4.60
C VAL A 40 8.30 -0.13 5.44
N GLN A 41 8.10 1.17 5.59
CA GLN A 41 9.02 1.98 6.39
C GLN A 41 9.05 1.52 7.84
N HIS A 42 7.90 1.25 8.42
CA HIS A 42 7.84 0.77 9.80
C HIS A 42 8.50 -0.59 9.95
N LEU A 43 8.29 -1.48 8.98
CA LEU A 43 8.92 -2.79 9.04
C LEU A 43 10.44 -2.65 8.98
N ARG A 44 10.94 -1.77 8.13
CA ARG A 44 12.39 -1.54 8.05
C ARG A 44 12.95 -0.97 9.33
N GLU A 45 12.25 0.00 9.91
CA GLU A 45 12.72 0.63 11.13
C GLU A 45 12.74 -0.37 12.29
N ILE A 46 11.71 -1.20 12.39
CA ILE A 46 11.66 -2.20 13.43
C ILE A 46 12.76 -3.23 13.22
N ALA A 47 12.98 -3.65 11.97
CA ALA A 47 14.02 -4.65 11.69
C ALA A 47 15.42 -4.16 12.04
N ARG A 48 15.64 -2.84 11.94
CA ARG A 48 16.93 -2.25 12.29
C ARG A 48 17.08 -2.00 13.77
N SER A 49 16.00 -2.06 14.50
CA SER A 49 16.01 -1.77 15.93
C SER A 49 16.81 -2.84 16.69
N PRO A 50 17.61 -2.46 17.68
CA PRO A 50 18.28 -3.45 18.51
C PRO A 50 17.29 -4.36 19.22
N ASP A 51 16.11 -3.86 19.54
CA ASP A 51 15.09 -4.66 20.19
C ASP A 51 14.65 -5.82 19.32
N ALA A 52 14.61 -5.61 18.00
CA ALA A 52 14.17 -6.66 17.07
C ALA A 52 15.21 -7.76 16.97
N ARG A 53 16.49 -7.41 17.05
CA ARG A 53 17.55 -8.39 16.90
C ARG A 53 17.58 -9.38 18.05
N GLY A 54 17.27 -8.92 19.24
CA GLY A 54 17.27 -9.78 20.42
C GLY A 54 15.90 -10.25 20.85
N GLY A 55 14.85 -9.80 20.16
CA GLY A 55 13.50 -10.09 20.60
C GLY A 55 12.89 -11.31 19.95
N SER A 56 11.84 -11.80 20.54
CA SER A 56 11.07 -12.89 19.97
C SER A 56 10.15 -12.31 18.86
N PRO A 57 9.65 -13.17 17.96
CA PRO A 57 8.71 -12.69 16.95
C PRO A 57 7.51 -11.97 17.56
N ARG A 58 7.06 -12.42 18.72
CA ARG A 58 5.93 -11.79 19.37
C ARG A 58 6.25 -10.36 19.80
N GLU A 59 7.44 -10.16 20.32
CA GLU A 59 7.87 -8.82 20.74
C GLU A 59 7.97 -7.88 19.55
N ILE A 60 8.45 -8.40 18.42
CA ILE A 60 8.55 -7.61 17.20
C ILE A 60 7.15 -7.22 16.71
N GLN A 61 6.23 -8.16 16.77
CA GLN A 61 4.85 -7.87 16.37
C GLN A 61 4.23 -6.80 17.26
N MET A 62 4.55 -6.81 18.53
CA MET A 62 4.06 -5.80 19.46
C MET A 62 4.62 -4.42 19.14
N LEU A 63 5.88 -4.36 18.72
CA LEU A 63 6.48 -3.10 18.31
C LEU A 63 5.75 -2.52 17.11
N PHE A 64 5.40 -3.38 16.14
CA PHE A 64 4.64 -2.93 14.99
C PHE A 64 3.26 -2.44 15.41
N SER A 65 2.63 -3.16 16.32
CA SER A 65 1.29 -2.78 16.78
C SER A 65 1.28 -1.38 17.38
N LYS A 66 2.30 -1.05 18.16
CA LYS A 66 2.38 0.28 18.73
C LYS A 66 2.54 1.36 17.67
N ARG A 67 3.39 1.09 16.68
CA ARG A 67 3.57 2.05 15.60
C ARG A 67 2.33 2.21 14.75
N ALA A 68 1.63 1.09 14.52
CA ALA A 68 0.41 1.13 13.72
C ALA A 68 -0.67 1.97 14.39
N GLN A 69 -0.74 1.93 15.72
CA GLN A 69 -1.71 2.73 16.43
C GLN A 69 -1.41 4.22 16.30
N ILE A 70 -0.13 4.58 16.31
CA ILE A 70 0.25 5.97 16.18
C ILE A 70 -0.05 6.50 14.80
N ASP A 71 0.24 5.72 13.77
CA ASP A 71 0.06 6.13 12.38
C ASP A 71 -1.25 5.68 11.78
N ASP A 72 -2.12 5.09 12.59
CA ASP A 72 -3.47 4.70 12.17
C ASP A 72 -3.45 3.74 10.98
N ILE A 73 -2.55 2.79 11.03
CA ILE A 73 -2.47 1.75 10.00
C ILE A 73 -3.50 0.68 10.31
N LYS A 74 -4.42 0.47 9.38
CA LYS A 74 -5.50 -0.48 9.59
C LYS A 74 -5.49 -1.62 8.59
N ALA A 75 -4.66 -1.52 7.56
CA ALA A 75 -4.64 -2.53 6.50
C ALA A 75 -4.13 -3.88 7.00
N ILE A 76 -3.20 -3.87 7.93
CA ILE A 76 -2.68 -5.11 8.51
C ILE A 76 -2.60 -4.97 10.01
N THR A 77 -2.57 -6.12 10.67
CA THR A 77 -2.40 -6.16 12.12
C THR A 77 -1.08 -6.81 12.46
N ALA A 78 -0.71 -6.76 13.73
CA ALA A 78 0.54 -7.35 14.17
C ALA A 78 0.59 -8.86 13.87
N ASN A 79 -0.56 -9.52 13.90
CA ASN A 79 -0.61 -10.95 13.64
C ASN A 79 -0.32 -11.30 12.19
N ASP A 80 -0.44 -10.34 11.28
CA ASP A 80 -0.18 -10.57 9.86
C ASP A 80 1.31 -10.48 9.52
N ILE A 81 2.12 -10.05 10.49
CA ILE A 81 3.56 -9.88 10.28
C ILE A 81 4.27 -11.21 10.46
N GLU A 82 5.02 -11.59 9.45
CA GLU A 82 5.88 -12.78 9.53
C GLU A 82 7.31 -12.35 9.80
N VAL A 83 7.92 -12.99 10.75
CA VAL A 83 9.28 -12.67 11.15
C VAL A 83 10.19 -13.83 10.76
N SER A 84 11.21 -13.53 9.97
CA SER A 84 12.22 -14.53 9.63
C SER A 84 13.58 -13.96 9.93
N ARG A 85 14.54 -14.84 10.10
CA ARG A 85 15.91 -14.43 10.40
C ARG A 85 16.83 -14.94 9.32
N GLU A 86 17.71 -14.07 8.87
CA GLU A 86 18.73 -14.43 7.91
C GLU A 86 20.06 -14.00 8.48
N GLY A 87 20.78 -14.97 9.04
CA GLY A 87 22.02 -14.65 9.74
C GLY A 87 21.75 -13.78 10.95
N ASP A 88 22.39 -12.62 10.98
CA ASP A 88 22.18 -11.65 12.06
C ASP A 88 21.04 -10.70 11.79
N SER A 89 20.45 -10.78 10.61
CA SER A 89 19.40 -9.86 10.20
C SER A 89 18.03 -10.42 10.48
N VAL A 90 17.10 -9.53 10.76
CA VAL A 90 15.71 -9.88 10.94
C VAL A 90 14.94 -9.31 9.75
N VAL A 91 14.14 -10.15 9.11
CA VAL A 91 13.31 -9.72 7.98
C VAL A 91 11.87 -9.84 8.41
N LEU A 92 11.16 -8.72 8.31
CA LEU A 92 9.74 -8.65 8.60
C LEU A 92 8.99 -8.54 7.29
N SER A 93 7.95 -9.31 7.14
CA SER A 93 7.14 -9.26 5.94
C SER A 93 5.68 -9.49 6.27
N ALA A 94 4.83 -9.09 5.38
CA ALA A 94 3.40 -9.27 5.54
C ALA A 94 2.76 -9.37 4.17
N SER A 95 1.54 -9.86 4.13
CA SER A 95 0.79 -9.93 2.90
C SER A 95 -0.62 -9.50 3.22
N TYR A 96 -1.17 -8.57 2.44
CA TYR A 96 -2.53 -8.13 2.69
C TYR A 96 -3.15 -7.63 1.39
N GLN A 97 -4.46 -7.54 1.42
CA GLN A 97 -5.24 -7.06 0.29
C GLN A 97 -5.93 -5.77 0.67
N THR A 98 -5.91 -4.82 -0.27
CA THR A 98 -6.65 -3.59 -0.11
C THR A 98 -7.73 -3.54 -1.18
N LYS A 99 -8.95 -3.33 -0.76
CA LYS A 99 -10.06 -3.20 -1.69
C LYS A 99 -10.40 -1.72 -1.82
N VAL A 100 -10.23 -1.21 -3.03
CA VAL A 100 -10.52 0.19 -3.32
C VAL A 100 -11.80 0.26 -4.12
N LYS A 101 -12.79 0.91 -3.57
CA LYS A 101 -14.06 1.05 -4.25
C LYS A 101 -13.95 2.14 -5.29
N LEU A 102 -14.21 1.81 -6.54
CA LEU A 102 -14.07 2.76 -7.63
C LEU A 102 -15.37 3.48 -7.90
N PHE A 103 -16.39 2.75 -8.30
CA PHE A 103 -17.71 3.33 -8.48
C PHE A 103 -18.75 2.22 -8.58
N GLY A 104 -19.94 2.50 -8.09
CA GLY A 104 -21.01 1.54 -8.08
C GLY A 104 -20.59 0.26 -7.35
N ASN A 105 -20.72 -0.86 -8.03
CA ASN A 105 -20.32 -2.14 -7.48
C ASN A 105 -18.96 -2.59 -7.98
N LEU A 106 -18.20 -1.68 -8.61
CA LEU A 106 -16.88 -2.01 -9.13
C LEU A 106 -15.82 -1.58 -8.14
N SER A 107 -14.93 -2.51 -7.81
CA SER A 107 -13.84 -2.27 -6.88
C SER A 107 -12.56 -2.88 -7.40
N ALA A 108 -11.44 -2.31 -7.03
CA ALA A 108 -10.13 -2.86 -7.34
C ALA A 108 -9.55 -3.52 -6.10
N CYS A 109 -9.04 -4.74 -6.27
CA CYS A 109 -8.34 -5.42 -5.19
C CYS A 109 -6.86 -5.37 -5.49
N ILE A 110 -6.08 -4.91 -4.53
CA ILE A 110 -4.64 -4.78 -4.69
C ILE A 110 -3.96 -5.62 -3.63
N ASP A 111 -3.08 -6.50 -4.07
CA ASP A 111 -2.30 -7.33 -3.15
C ASP A 111 -0.98 -6.64 -2.87
N PHE A 112 -0.66 -6.45 -1.60
CA PHE A 112 0.60 -5.86 -1.18
C PHE A 112 1.37 -6.85 -0.35
N GLU A 113 2.68 -6.88 -0.55
CA GLU A 113 3.56 -7.76 0.21
C GLU A 113 4.74 -6.93 0.72
N PRO A 114 4.51 -6.08 1.72
CA PRO A 114 5.61 -5.29 2.26
C PRO A 114 6.65 -6.18 2.95
N SER A 115 7.89 -5.76 2.84
CA SER A 115 8.99 -6.50 3.43
C SER A 115 10.09 -5.54 3.83
N SER A 116 10.73 -5.81 4.97
CA SER A 116 11.87 -5.02 5.40
C SER A 116 13.16 -5.46 4.71
N GLY A 117 13.13 -6.62 4.05
CA GLY A 117 14.31 -7.17 3.41
C GLY A 117 14.59 -6.59 2.04
N LYS A 118 13.70 -5.77 1.51
CA LYS A 118 13.90 -5.21 0.19
C LYS A 118 13.62 -3.75 0.12
#